data_2f811f99cf38e6ee4d05ecada9cf137d
#
_entry.id   2f811f99cf38e6ee4d05ecada9cf137d
#
_cell.length_a   1.000
_cell.length_b   1.000
_cell.length_c   1.000
_cell.angle_alpha   90.00
_cell.angle_beta   90.00
_cell.angle_gamma   90.00
#
_symmetry.space_group_name_H-M   'P 1'
#
loop_
_entity.id
_entity.type
_entity.pdbx_description
1 polymer ?
#
loop_
_entity_poly.entity_id
_entity_poly.type
_entity_poly.pdbx_seq_one_letter_code
_entity_poly.pdbx_strand_id
1 'polypeptide(L)'
;MGAVGNQATYIRQLNRVMKSLRDDLTLEGLRGGIEASSLADHLKAMAKMRLDLAAEYIDDSVRIQSLIRPGRLIIVDLRDEFIEKDEALGLFVVLLQLFADAKYVDQQGVERSFNKLVVFDEAHKYIESPDLVAGLVEVVREMRHKGTSIMVASQDPPSVPISLIELSTQVILHKFNSPAWLKHIQKANAALGALTPEKMANLRPGEAFIWSSKASDEAFTKSVVKVRCRPRVTHHGGATKTAVGDE
;
A
#
# COMPACT_ATOMS: atom_id res chain seq x y z
N MET A 1 -3.78 10.34 -14.14
CA MET A 1 -4.53 11.61 -13.84
C MET A 1 -3.57 12.77 -13.85
N GLY A 2 -3.88 13.83 -14.58
CA GLY A 2 -2.97 14.97 -14.74
C GLY A 2 -2.69 15.67 -13.42
N ALA A 3 -1.48 16.24 -13.34
CA ALA A 3 -0.91 16.96 -12.23
C ALA A 3 -1.86 17.98 -11.59
N VAL A 4 -1.73 18.15 -10.29
CA VAL A 4 -2.35 19.22 -9.51
C VAL A 4 -2.02 20.56 -10.17
N GLY A 5 -2.99 21.17 -10.84
CA GLY A 5 -2.84 22.42 -11.61
C GLY A 5 -3.39 22.34 -13.04
N ASN A 6 -3.41 21.17 -13.66
CA ASN A 6 -3.88 20.97 -15.03
C ASN A 6 -4.93 19.84 -15.14
N GLN A 7 -5.80 19.72 -14.13
CA GLN A 7 -6.90 18.75 -14.18
C GLN A 7 -7.83 19.10 -15.34
N ALA A 8 -8.13 18.08 -16.16
CA ALA A 8 -9.09 18.21 -17.23
C ALA A 8 -10.42 18.75 -16.69
N THR A 9 -11.09 19.61 -17.45
CA THR A 9 -12.30 20.33 -17.02
C THR A 9 -13.40 19.38 -16.54
N TYR A 10 -13.52 18.19 -17.14
CA TYR A 10 -14.49 17.18 -16.73
C TYR A 10 -14.18 16.59 -15.35
N ILE A 11 -12.90 16.42 -14.97
CA ILE A 11 -12.52 15.92 -13.64
C ILE A 11 -12.90 16.92 -12.55
N ARG A 12 -12.69 18.23 -12.79
CA ARG A 12 -13.14 19.28 -11.86
C ARG A 12 -14.64 19.25 -11.65
N GLN A 13 -15.39 19.03 -12.73
CA GLN A 13 -16.84 18.95 -12.65
C GLN A 13 -17.29 17.67 -11.94
N LEU A 14 -16.65 16.53 -12.23
CA LEU A 14 -16.90 15.27 -11.52
C LEU A 14 -16.69 15.46 -10.01
N ASN A 15 -15.55 16.05 -9.60
CA ASN A 15 -15.27 16.35 -8.20
C ASN A 15 -16.33 17.26 -7.57
N ARG A 16 -16.86 18.23 -8.32
CA ARG A 16 -17.93 19.11 -7.84
C ARG A 16 -19.24 18.34 -7.61
N VAL A 17 -19.60 17.45 -8.55
CA VAL A 17 -20.77 16.58 -8.42
C VAL A 17 -20.61 15.64 -7.23
N MET A 18 -19.46 14.96 -7.10
CA MET A 18 -19.16 14.08 -5.96
C MET A 18 -19.32 14.83 -4.62
N LYS A 19 -18.77 16.05 -4.52
CA LYS A 19 -18.90 16.87 -3.32
C LYS A 19 -20.33 17.30 -3.02
N SER A 20 -21.19 17.47 -4.04
CA SER A 20 -22.60 17.82 -3.85
C SER A 20 -23.45 16.65 -3.37
N LEU A 21 -23.09 15.43 -3.74
CA LEU A 21 -23.79 14.20 -3.35
C LEU A 21 -23.45 13.75 -1.93
N ARG A 22 -22.26 14.10 -1.42
CA ARG A 22 -21.81 13.74 -0.06
C ARG A 22 -22.05 12.25 0.27
N ASP A 23 -22.85 11.99 1.33
CA ASP A 23 -23.15 10.65 1.84
C ASP A 23 -24.09 9.84 0.92
N ASP A 24 -24.80 10.52 0.00
CA ASP A 24 -25.67 9.91 -1.01
C ASP A 24 -24.93 9.65 -2.34
N LEU A 25 -23.60 9.55 -2.29
CA LEU A 25 -22.79 9.28 -3.45
C LEU A 25 -23.05 7.87 -3.99
N THR A 26 -23.70 7.81 -5.15
CA THR A 26 -23.93 6.57 -5.91
C THR A 26 -23.46 6.75 -7.34
N LEU A 27 -23.24 5.66 -8.06
CA LEU A 27 -22.87 5.69 -9.47
C LEU A 27 -23.96 6.37 -10.31
N GLU A 28 -25.23 6.10 -10.01
CA GLU A 28 -26.37 6.71 -10.69
C GLU A 28 -26.46 8.22 -10.42
N GLY A 29 -26.24 8.63 -9.17
CA GLY A 29 -26.16 10.04 -8.78
C GLY A 29 -25.04 10.78 -9.52
N LEU A 30 -23.86 10.14 -9.68
CA LEU A 30 -22.76 10.69 -10.47
C LEU A 30 -23.13 10.84 -11.95
N ARG A 31 -23.75 9.84 -12.56
CA ARG A 31 -24.23 9.90 -13.95
C ARG A 31 -25.25 11.04 -14.15
N GLY A 32 -26.22 11.14 -13.23
CA GLY A 32 -27.21 12.22 -13.25
C GLY A 32 -26.57 13.61 -13.11
N GLY A 33 -25.64 13.75 -12.17
CA GLY A 33 -24.92 15.01 -11.96
C GLY A 33 -24.04 15.42 -13.15
N ILE A 34 -23.40 14.48 -13.85
CA ILE A 34 -22.66 14.74 -15.09
C ILE A 34 -23.60 15.17 -16.19
N GLU A 35 -24.75 14.52 -16.36
CA GLU A 35 -25.76 14.88 -17.38
C GLU A 35 -26.28 16.28 -17.15
N ALA A 36 -26.61 16.63 -15.92
CA ALA A 36 -27.11 17.96 -15.54
C ALA A 36 -26.03 19.06 -15.56
N SER A 37 -24.75 18.68 -15.74
CA SER A 37 -23.64 19.64 -15.73
C SER A 37 -23.57 20.49 -16.98
N SER A 38 -22.87 21.63 -16.91
CA SER A 38 -22.57 22.52 -18.04
C SER A 38 -21.41 22.06 -18.91
N LEU A 39 -21.00 20.80 -18.83
CA LEU A 39 -19.96 20.26 -19.70
C LEU A 39 -20.44 20.14 -21.13
N ALA A 40 -19.52 20.32 -22.07
CA ALA A 40 -19.80 20.03 -23.50
C ALA A 40 -20.07 18.52 -23.68
N ASP A 41 -20.93 18.19 -24.67
CA ASP A 41 -21.45 16.82 -24.87
C ASP A 41 -20.34 15.77 -25.04
N HIS A 42 -19.25 16.10 -25.73
CA HIS A 42 -18.10 15.19 -25.88
C HIS A 42 -17.39 14.90 -24.52
N LEU A 43 -17.33 15.87 -23.60
CA LEU A 43 -16.78 15.69 -22.28
C LEU A 43 -17.73 14.90 -21.37
N LYS A 44 -19.05 15.10 -21.52
CA LYS A 44 -20.05 14.26 -20.83
C LYS A 44 -19.94 12.80 -21.28
N ALA A 45 -19.82 12.58 -22.60
CA ALA A 45 -19.64 11.23 -23.14
C ALA A 45 -18.38 10.56 -22.63
N MET A 46 -17.24 11.28 -22.57
CA MET A 46 -16.00 10.78 -22.01
C MET A 46 -16.12 10.44 -20.51
N ALA A 47 -16.75 11.33 -19.73
CA ALA A 47 -16.96 11.08 -18.30
C ALA A 47 -17.87 9.86 -18.06
N LYS A 48 -18.95 9.72 -18.85
CA LYS A 48 -19.84 8.54 -18.78
C LYS A 48 -19.11 7.25 -19.11
N MET A 49 -18.33 7.22 -20.20
CA MET A 49 -17.55 6.04 -20.56
C MET A 49 -16.59 5.61 -19.42
N ARG A 50 -15.94 6.56 -18.74
CA ARG A 50 -15.10 6.26 -17.58
C ARG A 50 -15.90 5.77 -16.37
N LEU A 51 -17.11 6.29 -16.15
CA LEU A 51 -18.00 5.79 -15.11
C LEU A 51 -18.50 4.38 -15.43
N ASP A 52 -18.73 4.06 -16.70
CA ASP A 52 -19.15 2.73 -17.13
C ASP A 52 -18.03 1.69 -16.88
N LEU A 53 -16.79 2.04 -17.19
CA LEU A 53 -15.62 1.22 -16.83
C LEU A 53 -15.48 1.04 -15.32
N ALA A 54 -15.65 2.12 -14.55
CA ALA A 54 -15.58 2.05 -13.09
C ALA A 54 -16.73 1.24 -12.47
N ALA A 55 -17.89 1.16 -13.17
CA ALA A 55 -19.07 0.43 -12.67
C ALA A 55 -18.82 -1.06 -12.49
N GLU A 56 -17.90 -1.65 -13.24
CA GLU A 56 -17.53 -3.06 -13.12
C GLU A 56 -16.84 -3.37 -11.78
N TYR A 57 -16.26 -2.34 -11.11
CA TYR A 57 -15.54 -2.45 -9.85
C TYR A 57 -16.32 -1.89 -8.65
N ILE A 58 -17.53 -1.35 -8.88
CA ILE A 58 -18.32 -0.72 -7.80
C ILE A 58 -19.49 -1.64 -7.44
N ASP A 59 -19.54 -2.00 -6.18
CA ASP A 59 -20.67 -2.68 -5.54
C ASP A 59 -21.23 -1.77 -4.44
N ASP A 60 -22.32 -1.07 -4.75
CA ASP A 60 -23.00 -0.15 -3.82
C ASP A 60 -23.63 -0.89 -2.61
N SER A 61 -23.77 -2.22 -2.67
CA SER A 61 -24.31 -3.03 -1.58
C SER A 61 -23.30 -3.24 -0.45
N VAL A 62 -22.00 -3.07 -0.73
CA VAL A 62 -20.90 -3.34 0.21
C VAL A 62 -20.22 -2.04 0.61
N ARG A 63 -20.29 -1.70 1.89
CA ARG A 63 -19.50 -0.60 2.48
C ARG A 63 -18.18 -1.14 3.01
N ILE A 64 -17.05 -0.68 2.48
CA ILE A 64 -15.71 -1.10 2.90
C ILE A 64 -15.52 -0.95 4.40
N GLN A 65 -16.02 0.14 5.00
CA GLN A 65 -15.94 0.38 6.44
C GLN A 65 -16.59 -0.73 7.27
N SER A 66 -17.65 -1.38 6.77
CA SER A 66 -18.32 -2.49 7.45
C SER A 66 -17.49 -3.78 7.46
N LEU A 67 -16.53 -3.88 6.56
CA LEU A 67 -15.62 -5.03 6.47
C LEU A 67 -14.46 -4.91 7.47
N ILE A 68 -14.09 -3.70 7.86
CA ILE A 68 -12.92 -3.44 8.71
C ILE A 68 -13.33 -3.62 10.18
N ARG A 69 -12.98 -4.78 10.76
CA ARG A 69 -13.30 -5.15 12.15
C ARG A 69 -12.09 -5.86 12.80
N PRO A 70 -11.97 -5.82 14.14
CA PRO A 70 -10.98 -6.61 14.84
C PRO A 70 -11.04 -8.10 14.49
N GLY A 71 -9.88 -8.72 14.35
CA GLY A 71 -9.75 -10.17 14.06
C GLY A 71 -10.02 -10.56 12.61
N ARG A 72 -10.22 -9.63 11.69
CA ARG A 72 -10.36 -9.92 10.25
C ARG A 72 -9.06 -9.76 9.49
N LEU A 73 -8.84 -10.65 8.54
CA LEU A 73 -7.90 -10.50 7.44
C LEU A 73 -8.67 -9.99 6.21
N ILE A 74 -8.23 -8.87 5.67
CA ILE A 74 -8.76 -8.29 4.42
C ILE A 74 -7.65 -8.38 3.39
N ILE A 75 -7.92 -8.99 2.26
CA ILE A 75 -7.00 -9.07 1.13
C ILE A 75 -7.53 -8.14 0.05
N VAL A 76 -6.70 -7.17 -0.36
CA VAL A 76 -6.98 -6.27 -1.47
C VAL A 76 -6.07 -6.68 -2.61
N ASP A 77 -6.64 -7.15 -3.71
CA ASP A 77 -5.90 -7.47 -4.92
C ASP A 77 -5.93 -6.27 -5.87
N LEU A 78 -4.76 -5.68 -6.09
CA LEU A 78 -4.57 -4.53 -6.98
C LEU A 78 -4.01 -4.97 -8.36
N ARG A 79 -3.93 -6.28 -8.61
CA ARG A 79 -3.43 -6.84 -9.87
C ARG A 79 -4.58 -6.96 -10.85
N ASP A 80 -4.79 -5.92 -11.59
CA ASP A 80 -5.77 -5.88 -12.66
C ASP A 80 -5.10 -5.37 -13.94
N GLU A 81 -5.42 -5.97 -15.08
CA GLU A 81 -4.83 -5.61 -16.37
C GLU A 81 -5.28 -4.23 -16.88
N PHE A 82 -6.38 -3.70 -16.35
CA PHE A 82 -6.95 -2.40 -16.72
C PHE A 82 -6.58 -1.29 -15.73
N ILE A 83 -5.96 -1.61 -14.59
CA ILE A 83 -5.52 -0.64 -13.59
C ILE A 83 -4.04 -0.33 -13.80
N GLU A 84 -3.72 0.92 -14.13
CA GLU A 84 -2.35 1.38 -14.21
C GLU A 84 -1.70 1.44 -12.81
N LYS A 85 -0.37 1.31 -12.75
CA LYS A 85 0.38 1.28 -11.47
C LYS A 85 0.12 2.50 -10.60
N ASP A 86 0.06 3.68 -11.20
CA ASP A 86 -0.23 4.93 -10.49
C ASP A 86 -1.66 4.97 -9.95
N GLU A 87 -2.63 4.39 -10.67
CA GLU A 87 -4.00 4.27 -10.22
C GLU A 87 -4.10 3.28 -9.06
N ALA A 88 -3.41 2.15 -9.15
CA ALA A 88 -3.33 1.15 -8.07
C ALA A 88 -2.71 1.74 -6.80
N LEU A 89 -1.62 2.52 -6.92
CA LEU A 89 -1.00 3.19 -5.78
C LEU A 89 -1.93 4.26 -5.19
N GLY A 90 -2.62 5.04 -6.03
CA GLY A 90 -3.62 6.01 -5.59
C GLY A 90 -4.75 5.37 -4.82
N LEU A 91 -5.29 4.26 -5.33
CA LEU A 91 -6.32 3.46 -4.64
C LEU A 91 -5.79 2.89 -3.31
N PHE A 92 -4.55 2.37 -3.31
CA PHE A 92 -3.92 1.88 -2.10
C PHE A 92 -3.83 2.97 -1.01
N VAL A 93 -3.41 4.19 -1.35
CA VAL A 93 -3.32 5.31 -0.40
C VAL A 93 -4.69 5.64 0.20
N VAL A 94 -5.75 5.67 -0.62
CA VAL A 94 -7.12 5.91 -0.14
C VAL A 94 -7.59 4.79 0.80
N LEU A 95 -7.40 3.54 0.41
CA LEU A 95 -7.75 2.38 1.25
C LEU A 95 -6.96 2.37 2.56
N LEU A 96 -5.69 2.75 2.50
CA LEU A 96 -4.83 2.86 3.67
C LEU A 96 -5.37 3.90 4.67
N GLN A 97 -5.82 5.06 4.19
CA GLN A 97 -6.45 6.09 5.02
C GLN A 97 -7.75 5.58 5.64
N LEU A 98 -8.64 5.01 4.83
CA LEU A 98 -9.90 4.43 5.32
C LEU A 98 -9.67 3.38 6.39
N PHE A 99 -8.67 2.51 6.18
CA PHE A 99 -8.32 1.47 7.13
C PHE A 99 -7.72 2.06 8.42
N ALA A 100 -6.85 3.06 8.30
CA ALA A 100 -6.23 3.73 9.44
C ALA A 100 -7.27 4.43 10.32
N ASP A 101 -8.27 5.07 9.71
CA ASP A 101 -9.33 5.82 10.41
C ASP A 101 -10.46 4.92 10.93
N ALA A 102 -10.52 3.66 10.49
CA ALA A 102 -11.59 2.75 10.86
C ALA A 102 -11.65 2.51 12.37
N LYS A 103 -12.87 2.59 12.90
CA LYS A 103 -13.25 2.23 14.26
C LYS A 103 -14.28 1.11 14.22
N TYR A 104 -14.49 0.45 15.31
CA TYR A 104 -15.59 -0.50 15.45
C TYR A 104 -16.53 -0.09 16.60
N VAL A 105 -17.77 -0.47 16.48
CA VAL A 105 -18.75 -0.26 17.56
C VAL A 105 -18.77 -1.53 18.40
N ASP A 106 -18.52 -1.38 19.71
CA ASP A 106 -18.54 -2.49 20.66
C ASP A 106 -19.99 -2.93 20.99
N GLN A 107 -20.12 -3.97 21.81
CA GLN A 107 -21.43 -4.48 22.21
C GLN A 107 -22.29 -3.48 23.00
N GLN A 108 -21.69 -2.42 23.52
CA GLN A 108 -22.34 -1.34 24.26
C GLN A 108 -22.72 -0.15 23.38
N GLY A 109 -22.47 -0.23 22.06
CA GLY A 109 -22.73 0.84 21.11
C GLY A 109 -21.67 1.95 21.10
N VAL A 110 -20.51 1.75 21.74
CA VAL A 110 -19.44 2.75 21.82
C VAL A 110 -18.44 2.53 20.71
N GLU A 111 -18.07 3.61 19.99
CA GLU A 111 -16.99 3.58 19.02
C GLU A 111 -15.63 3.41 19.70
N ARG A 112 -14.86 2.43 19.23
CA ARG A 112 -13.52 2.13 19.73
C ARG A 112 -12.50 2.04 18.61
N SER A 113 -11.32 2.58 18.87
CA SER A 113 -10.14 2.34 18.06
C SER A 113 -9.54 0.96 18.37
N PHE A 114 -8.85 0.38 17.41
CA PHE A 114 -8.15 -0.90 17.55
C PHE A 114 -6.84 -0.91 16.78
N ASN A 115 -5.94 -1.78 17.19
CA ASN A 115 -4.66 -1.95 16.51
C ASN A 115 -4.84 -2.63 15.16
N LYS A 116 -4.19 -2.10 14.15
CA LYS A 116 -4.26 -2.55 12.76
C LYS A 116 -2.87 -2.80 12.20
N LEU A 117 -2.75 -3.78 11.34
CA LEU A 117 -1.54 -4.04 10.56
C LEU A 117 -1.90 -4.04 9.08
N VAL A 118 -1.21 -3.22 8.30
CA VAL A 118 -1.28 -3.22 6.84
C VAL A 118 -0.01 -3.84 6.30
N VAL A 119 -0.14 -4.78 5.38
CA VAL A 119 0.99 -5.37 4.64
C VAL A 119 0.90 -4.92 3.19
N PHE A 120 1.88 -4.15 2.75
CA PHE A 120 2.05 -3.76 1.35
C PHE A 120 3.10 -4.66 0.74
N ASP A 121 2.63 -5.74 0.12
CA ASP A 121 3.49 -6.74 -0.50
C ASP A 121 3.83 -6.37 -1.94
N GLU A 122 5.02 -6.77 -2.41
CA GLU A 122 5.53 -6.48 -3.75
C GLU A 122 5.50 -4.96 -4.09
N ALA A 123 5.79 -4.12 -3.12
CA ALA A 123 5.64 -2.67 -3.20
C ALA A 123 6.36 -2.05 -4.41
N HIS A 124 7.48 -2.65 -4.86
CA HIS A 124 8.24 -2.22 -6.04
C HIS A 124 7.42 -2.19 -7.33
N LYS A 125 6.31 -2.95 -7.40
CA LYS A 125 5.46 -2.98 -8.59
C LYS A 125 4.63 -1.73 -8.78
N TYR A 126 4.42 -0.96 -7.71
CA TYR A 126 3.49 0.17 -7.67
C TYR A 126 4.16 1.51 -7.37
N ILE A 127 5.36 1.53 -6.80
CA ILE A 127 6.04 2.75 -6.37
C ILE A 127 6.83 3.33 -7.55
N GLU A 128 6.17 4.07 -8.43
CA GLU A 128 6.81 4.74 -9.58
C GLU A 128 6.58 6.27 -9.56
N SER A 129 5.43 6.75 -9.11
CA SER A 129 5.09 8.18 -9.12
C SER A 129 5.60 8.91 -7.87
N PRO A 130 6.48 9.93 -8.01
CA PRO A 130 6.99 10.69 -6.87
C PRO A 130 5.90 11.37 -6.03
N ASP A 131 4.86 11.91 -6.67
CA ASP A 131 3.77 12.62 -5.98
C ASP A 131 2.93 11.68 -5.12
N LEU A 132 2.62 10.48 -5.65
CA LEU A 132 1.87 9.46 -4.90
C LEU A 132 2.71 8.88 -3.77
N VAL A 133 4.01 8.72 -3.99
CA VAL A 133 4.96 8.30 -2.95
C VAL A 133 5.00 9.32 -1.81
N ALA A 134 5.03 10.62 -2.10
CA ALA A 134 4.98 11.65 -1.08
C ALA A 134 3.69 11.56 -0.24
N GLY A 135 2.54 11.35 -0.89
CA GLY A 135 1.26 11.10 -0.21
C GLY A 135 1.29 9.85 0.68
N LEU A 136 1.88 8.75 0.20
CA LEU A 136 2.05 7.53 0.99
C LEU A 136 2.90 7.79 2.24
N VAL A 137 4.04 8.47 2.10
CA VAL A 137 4.93 8.82 3.21
C VAL A 137 4.22 9.66 4.26
N GLU A 138 3.40 10.63 3.85
CA GLU A 138 2.61 11.46 4.75
C GLU A 138 1.60 10.62 5.55
N VAL A 139 0.84 9.77 4.88
CA VAL A 139 -0.10 8.85 5.55
C VAL A 139 0.63 7.93 6.53
N VAL A 140 1.77 7.36 6.15
CA VAL A 140 2.57 6.49 7.03
C VAL A 140 3.03 7.21 8.29
N ARG A 141 3.41 8.49 8.21
CA ARG A 141 3.77 9.29 9.39
C ARG A 141 2.62 9.42 10.39
N GLU A 142 1.40 9.57 9.90
CA GLU A 142 0.21 9.72 10.74
C GLU A 142 -0.30 8.40 11.34
N MET A 143 -0.06 7.27 10.67
CA MET A 143 -0.62 5.97 11.03
C MET A 143 -0.29 5.54 12.46
N ARG A 144 0.88 5.92 12.98
CA ARG A 144 1.28 5.62 14.36
C ARG A 144 0.29 6.19 15.38
N HIS A 145 -0.24 7.39 15.12
CA HIS A 145 -1.22 8.04 16.01
C HIS A 145 -2.61 7.40 15.93
N LYS A 146 -2.84 6.62 14.87
CA LYS A 146 -4.12 5.92 14.62
C LYS A 146 -4.07 4.44 15.02
N GLY A 147 -3.02 4.01 15.76
CA GLY A 147 -2.83 2.62 16.15
C GLY A 147 -2.64 1.67 14.97
N THR A 148 -2.12 2.19 13.83
CA THR A 148 -1.92 1.41 12.62
C THR A 148 -0.43 1.26 12.35
N SER A 149 0.00 0.01 12.13
CA SER A 149 1.34 -0.34 11.69
C SER A 149 1.33 -0.70 10.20
N ILE A 150 2.39 -0.35 9.49
CA ILE A 150 2.58 -0.77 8.10
C ILE A 150 3.83 -1.62 7.97
N MET A 151 3.74 -2.68 7.19
CA MET A 151 4.86 -3.50 6.74
C MET A 151 4.95 -3.36 5.23
N VAL A 152 6.12 -2.97 4.73
CA VAL A 152 6.40 -2.86 3.29
C VAL A 152 7.36 -3.98 2.92
N ALA A 153 6.96 -4.84 2.00
CA ALA A 153 7.79 -5.90 1.45
C ALA A 153 8.13 -5.60 -0.02
N SER A 154 9.40 -5.75 -0.38
CA SER A 154 9.89 -5.47 -1.73
C SER A 154 11.05 -6.41 -2.08
N GLN A 155 11.10 -6.84 -3.33
CA GLN A 155 12.23 -7.57 -3.89
C GLN A 155 13.26 -6.64 -4.56
N ASP A 156 12.91 -5.37 -4.73
CA ASP A 156 13.79 -4.33 -5.27
C ASP A 156 13.95 -3.17 -4.27
N PRO A 157 14.96 -3.23 -3.37
CA PRO A 157 15.17 -2.18 -2.38
C PRO A 157 15.33 -0.76 -2.93
N PRO A 158 15.98 -0.52 -4.08
CA PRO A 158 16.07 0.82 -4.66
C PRO A 158 14.72 1.47 -5.02
N SER A 159 13.70 0.68 -5.32
CA SER A 159 12.35 1.20 -5.59
C SER A 159 11.66 1.72 -4.34
N VAL A 160 12.08 1.24 -3.16
CA VAL A 160 11.51 1.72 -1.89
C VAL A 160 12.10 3.09 -1.55
N PRO A 161 11.28 4.13 -1.40
CA PRO A 161 11.75 5.47 -1.06
C PRO A 161 12.56 5.50 0.22
N ILE A 162 13.68 6.23 0.20
CA ILE A 162 14.54 6.40 1.38
C ILE A 162 13.73 6.87 2.58
N SER A 163 12.79 7.78 2.39
CA SER A 163 11.92 8.30 3.45
C SER A 163 11.05 7.24 4.13
N LEU A 164 10.63 6.18 3.42
CA LEU A 164 9.93 5.05 4.04
C LEU A 164 10.87 4.18 4.87
N ILE A 165 12.10 3.99 4.40
CA ILE A 165 13.13 3.23 5.13
C ILE A 165 13.53 4.00 6.40
N GLU A 166 13.69 5.33 6.33
CA GLU A 166 13.98 6.19 7.49
C GLU A 166 12.89 6.16 8.57
N LEU A 167 11.63 6.05 8.15
CA LEU A 167 10.49 5.94 9.06
C LEU A 167 10.35 4.55 9.68
N SER A 168 11.05 3.55 9.15
CA SER A 168 10.93 2.17 9.60
C SER A 168 11.53 2.00 10.99
N THR A 169 10.78 1.37 11.89
CA THR A 169 11.25 0.98 13.23
C THR A 169 11.88 -0.40 13.25
N GLN A 170 11.69 -1.17 12.19
CA GLN A 170 12.26 -2.49 11.99
C GLN A 170 12.66 -2.66 10.53
N VAL A 171 13.82 -3.28 10.30
CA VAL A 171 14.31 -3.62 8.97
C VAL A 171 14.71 -5.09 8.99
N ILE A 172 14.19 -5.86 8.05
CA ILE A 172 14.49 -7.29 7.85
C ILE A 172 15.08 -7.45 6.46
N LEU A 173 16.30 -7.93 6.37
CA LEU A 173 17.02 -8.11 5.12
C LEU A 173 17.33 -9.58 4.89
N HIS A 174 16.70 -10.16 3.89
CA HIS A 174 17.06 -11.47 3.36
C HIS A 174 18.21 -11.36 2.39
N LYS A 175 18.72 -12.51 1.91
CA LYS A 175 19.84 -12.59 0.99
C LYS A 175 19.58 -11.79 -0.29
N PHE A 176 20.55 -10.95 -0.65
CA PHE A 176 20.70 -10.35 -1.98
C PHE A 176 22.19 -10.13 -2.26
N ASN A 177 22.56 -9.96 -3.54
CA ASN A 177 23.96 -9.89 -3.97
C ASN A 177 24.38 -8.49 -4.47
N SER A 178 23.46 -7.53 -4.56
CA SER A 178 23.76 -6.20 -5.11
C SER A 178 24.40 -5.27 -4.07
N PRO A 179 25.66 -4.82 -4.24
CA PRO A 179 26.24 -3.80 -3.38
C PRO A 179 25.52 -2.46 -3.46
N ALA A 180 24.93 -2.13 -4.61
CA ALA A 180 24.16 -0.89 -4.79
C ALA A 180 22.89 -0.88 -3.93
N TRP A 181 22.22 -2.03 -3.82
CA TRP A 181 21.05 -2.20 -2.97
C TRP A 181 21.39 -1.99 -1.50
N LEU A 182 22.50 -2.58 -1.05
CA LEU A 182 22.96 -2.40 0.33
C LEU A 182 23.28 -0.93 0.62
N LYS A 183 23.98 -0.24 -0.28
CA LYS A 183 24.27 1.20 -0.14
C LYS A 183 23.00 2.05 -0.06
N HIS A 184 21.98 1.72 -0.86
CA HIS A 184 20.70 2.43 -0.83
C HIS A 184 20.06 2.37 0.55
N ILE A 185 19.97 1.16 1.13
CA ILE A 185 19.36 0.95 2.45
C ILE A 185 20.21 1.60 3.57
N GLN A 186 21.53 1.49 3.47
CA GLN A 186 22.46 2.06 4.46
C GLN A 186 22.42 3.59 4.52
N LYS A 187 22.05 4.27 3.42
CA LYS A 187 21.83 5.74 3.42
C LYS A 187 20.72 6.16 4.37
N ALA A 188 19.70 5.32 4.51
CA ALA A 188 18.53 5.62 5.32
C ALA A 188 18.70 5.20 6.80
N ASN A 189 19.62 4.27 7.10
CA ASN A 189 19.75 3.73 8.46
C ASN A 189 21.20 3.38 8.79
N ALA A 190 21.82 4.19 9.65
CA ALA A 190 23.21 4.04 10.06
C ALA A 190 23.49 2.70 10.80
N ALA A 191 22.52 2.12 11.51
CA ALA A 191 22.68 0.84 12.20
C ALA A 191 22.97 -0.32 11.22
N LEU A 192 22.62 -0.17 9.94
CA LEU A 192 22.91 -1.14 8.88
C LEU A 192 24.34 -1.02 8.34
N GLY A 193 25.12 -0.03 8.79
CA GLY A 193 26.51 0.21 8.34
C GLY A 193 27.47 -0.93 8.62
N ALA A 194 27.16 -1.78 9.60
CA ALA A 194 27.94 -2.99 9.91
C ALA A 194 27.78 -4.13 8.90
N LEU A 195 26.82 -4.04 7.99
CA LEU A 195 26.61 -5.02 6.91
C LEU A 195 27.60 -4.79 5.77
N THR A 196 28.11 -5.86 5.21
CA THR A 196 28.93 -5.85 4.01
C THR A 196 28.28 -6.70 2.92
N PRO A 197 28.63 -6.48 1.64
CA PRO A 197 28.12 -7.32 0.54
C PRO A 197 28.36 -8.81 0.76
N GLU A 198 29.52 -9.17 1.32
CA GLU A 198 29.89 -10.56 1.63
C GLU A 198 28.98 -11.15 2.71
N LYS A 199 28.66 -10.39 3.77
CA LYS A 199 27.73 -10.85 4.81
C LYS A 199 26.35 -11.13 4.21
N MET A 200 25.86 -10.25 3.31
CA MET A 200 24.57 -10.42 2.63
C MET A 200 24.56 -11.64 1.70
N ALA A 201 25.61 -11.80 0.90
CA ALA A 201 25.75 -12.92 -0.04
C ALA A 201 25.84 -14.28 0.66
N ASN A 202 26.41 -14.32 1.89
CA ASN A 202 26.61 -15.53 2.69
C ASN A 202 25.38 -15.97 3.50
N LEU A 203 24.25 -15.24 3.43
CA LEU A 203 23.01 -15.69 4.04
C LEU A 203 22.51 -16.98 3.35
N ARG A 204 22.11 -17.95 4.16
CA ARG A 204 21.46 -19.18 3.68
C ARG A 204 19.96 -18.97 3.52
N PRO A 205 19.25 -19.82 2.75
CA PRO A 205 17.79 -19.82 2.73
C PRO A 205 17.20 -19.87 4.15
N GLY A 206 16.25 -18.97 4.44
CA GLY A 206 15.64 -18.82 5.76
C GLY A 206 16.47 -18.04 6.77
N GLU A 207 17.64 -17.51 6.42
CA GLU A 207 18.39 -16.57 7.26
C GLU A 207 18.08 -15.12 6.87
N ALA A 208 18.19 -14.20 7.83
CA ALA A 208 18.02 -12.77 7.63
C ALA A 208 18.87 -11.97 8.62
N PHE A 209 19.15 -10.71 8.29
CA PHE A 209 19.58 -9.71 9.25
C PHE A 209 18.38 -8.86 9.69
N ILE A 210 18.26 -8.63 11.00
CA ILE A 210 17.20 -7.81 11.59
C ILE A 210 17.83 -6.69 12.41
N TRP A 211 17.29 -5.50 12.25
CA TRP A 211 17.47 -4.37 13.14
C TRP A 211 16.09 -3.88 13.61
N SER A 212 16.02 -3.42 14.88
CA SER A 212 14.78 -2.88 15.43
C SER A 212 15.07 -1.79 16.46
N SER A 213 14.62 -0.57 16.21
CA SER A 213 14.81 0.56 17.14
C SER A 213 14.02 0.43 18.44
N LYS A 214 13.09 -0.52 18.53
CA LYS A 214 12.18 -0.71 19.66
C LYS A 214 12.25 -2.10 20.27
N ALA A 215 13.28 -2.87 19.97
CA ALA A 215 13.49 -4.15 20.61
C ALA A 215 13.85 -3.94 22.08
N SER A 216 13.38 -4.84 22.94
CA SER A 216 13.77 -4.89 24.35
C SER A 216 15.22 -5.36 24.54
N ASP A 217 15.74 -6.14 23.60
CA ASP A 217 17.14 -6.56 23.56
C ASP A 217 17.97 -5.51 22.80
N GLU A 218 18.95 -4.93 23.49
CA GLU A 218 19.84 -3.90 22.96
C GLU A 218 20.67 -4.36 21.75
N ALA A 219 20.91 -5.66 21.58
CA ALA A 219 21.63 -6.18 20.43
C ALA A 219 20.93 -5.79 19.12
N PHE A 220 19.60 -5.82 19.09
CA PHE A 220 18.80 -5.44 17.91
C PHE A 220 18.69 -3.94 17.70
N THR A 221 18.86 -3.13 18.75
CA THR A 221 18.76 -1.66 18.64
C THR A 221 20.10 -1.04 18.24
N LYS A 222 21.21 -1.58 18.73
CA LYS A 222 22.56 -1.04 18.49
C LYS A 222 23.16 -1.47 17.14
N SER A 223 22.76 -2.64 16.65
CA SER A 223 23.32 -3.22 15.43
C SER A 223 22.31 -4.18 14.79
N VAL A 224 22.72 -4.79 13.68
CA VAL A 224 21.97 -5.85 13.02
C VAL A 224 22.31 -7.20 13.63
N VAL A 225 21.29 -8.01 13.85
CA VAL A 225 21.43 -9.38 14.36
C VAL A 225 21.08 -10.36 13.26
N LYS A 226 21.94 -11.37 13.06
CA LYS A 226 21.64 -12.48 12.16
C LYS A 226 20.66 -13.43 12.84
N VAL A 227 19.57 -13.74 12.16
CA VAL A 227 18.53 -14.64 12.65
C VAL A 227 18.24 -15.75 11.66
N ARG A 228 17.62 -16.81 12.14
CA ARG A 228 17.05 -17.88 11.30
C ARG A 228 15.54 -17.86 11.44
N CYS A 229 14.84 -17.63 10.32
CA CYS A 229 13.40 -17.69 10.27
C CYS A 229 12.93 -19.15 10.46
N ARG A 230 11.81 -19.32 11.15
CA ARG A 230 11.19 -20.65 11.27
C ARG A 230 10.78 -21.19 9.90
N PRO A 231 10.74 -22.50 9.71
CA PRO A 231 10.15 -23.08 8.51
C PRO A 231 8.68 -22.66 8.32
N ARG A 232 8.26 -22.61 7.07
CA ARG A 232 6.86 -22.35 6.73
C ARG A 232 5.98 -23.49 7.27
N VAL A 233 4.84 -23.15 7.87
CA VAL A 233 3.85 -24.11 8.37
C VAL A 233 2.62 -24.24 7.43
N THR A 234 2.51 -23.37 6.42
CA THR A 234 1.45 -23.37 5.43
C THR A 234 1.95 -23.95 4.11
N HIS A 235 1.05 -24.52 3.30
CA HIS A 235 1.37 -24.95 1.95
C HIS A 235 1.82 -23.75 1.08
N HIS A 236 2.72 -24.02 0.13
CA HIS A 236 3.15 -23.02 -0.84
C HIS A 236 2.06 -22.83 -1.90
N GLY A 237 1.33 -21.71 -1.82
CA GLY A 237 0.24 -21.41 -2.78
C GLY A 237 0.71 -20.97 -4.17
N GLY A 238 2.01 -20.73 -4.36
CA GLY A 238 2.61 -20.29 -5.62
C GLY A 238 3.53 -21.37 -6.20
N ALA A 239 3.00 -22.50 -6.61
CA ALA A 239 3.74 -23.38 -7.51
C ALA A 239 3.97 -22.61 -8.81
N THR A 240 5.21 -22.23 -9.10
CA THR A 240 5.58 -21.80 -10.46
C THR A 240 5.31 -22.99 -11.36
N LYS A 241 4.29 -22.88 -12.22
CA LYS A 241 4.11 -23.85 -13.30
C LYS A 241 5.32 -23.72 -14.21
N THR A 242 6.32 -24.55 -14.01
CA THR A 242 7.41 -24.70 -14.98
C THR A 242 6.79 -25.33 -16.21
N ALA A 243 7.10 -24.78 -17.38
CA ALA A 243 6.63 -25.32 -18.66
C ALA A 243 7.27 -26.67 -19.02
N VAL A 244 8.09 -27.22 -18.15
CA VAL A 244 8.68 -28.56 -18.25
C VAL A 244 7.77 -29.49 -17.43
N GLY A 245 7.03 -30.33 -18.14
CA GLY A 245 6.16 -31.32 -17.51
C GLY A 245 6.95 -32.25 -16.60
N ASP A 246 6.36 -32.53 -15.45
CA ASP A 246 6.77 -33.65 -14.62
C ASP A 246 6.50 -34.95 -15.40
N GLU A 247 7.58 -35.67 -15.79
CA GLU A 247 7.53 -37.10 -16.11
C GLU A 247 7.43 -37.94 -14.84
#